data_7863f6fafc4dd358ffb039413781ecb0
#
_entry.id   7863f6fafc4dd358ffb039413781ecb0
#
_cell.length_a   1.000
_cell.length_b   1.000
_cell.length_c   1.000
_cell.angle_alpha   90.00
_cell.angle_beta   90.00
_cell.angle_gamma   90.00
#
_symmetry.space_group_name_H-M   'P 1'
#
loop_
_entity.id
_entity.type
_entity.pdbx_description
1 polymer ?
#
loop_
_entity_poly.entity_id
_entity_poly.type
_entity_poly.pdbx_seq_one_letter_code
_entity_poly.pdbx_strand_id
1 'polypeptide(L)'
;SSDVCSSDLGNVLRVVSRLLASDEDIMKASVRTKIENAIEPVIPEDAASDFNQGLIELGAIVCVPNGEAKCEICPLTGICEAKRLGIQNELPVKKKAKARRIEERTVLIFKDGDHVAIRKRPDKGLLAGMYEFPNLDGKLTMDEVTAYSKSIGLAPIRVKKLRNAKHIFSHIEWHMTAYEVIVDELEKNCKEEMI
;
A
#
# COMPACT_ATOMS: atom_id res chain seq x y z
N SER A 1 16.20 13.24 -8.85
CA SER A 1 15.03 12.73 -8.12
C SER A 1 14.69 11.38 -8.70
N SER A 2 15.12 10.36 -8.01
CA SER A 2 14.99 8.97 -8.45
C SER A 2 13.78 8.36 -7.76
N ASP A 3 12.70 8.16 -8.50
CA ASP A 3 11.66 7.20 -8.15
C ASP A 3 12.25 5.79 -8.29
N VAL A 4 13.06 5.41 -7.30
CA VAL A 4 13.50 4.02 -7.17
C VAL A 4 12.25 3.19 -6.87
N CYS A 5 11.90 2.30 -7.79
CA CYS A 5 10.77 1.39 -7.62
C CYS A 5 10.91 0.64 -6.28
N SER A 6 9.82 0.45 -5.56
CA SER A 6 9.81 -0.17 -4.22
C SER A 6 10.51 -1.54 -4.14
N SER A 7 10.56 -2.27 -5.26
CA SER A 7 11.29 -3.54 -5.40
C SER A 7 12.80 -3.35 -5.40
N ASP A 8 13.29 -2.28 -6.03
CA ASP A 8 14.71 -2.00 -6.18
C ASP A 8 15.33 -1.59 -4.84
N LEU A 9 14.63 -0.75 -4.08
CA LEU A 9 15.00 -0.43 -2.71
C LEU A 9 15.09 -1.69 -1.83
N GLY A 10 14.16 -2.63 -1.99
CA GLY A 10 14.18 -3.91 -1.28
C GLY A 10 15.42 -4.76 -1.59
N ASN A 11 15.91 -4.70 -2.83
CA ASN A 11 17.13 -5.39 -3.25
C ASN A 11 18.37 -4.78 -2.57
N VAL A 12 18.51 -3.47 -2.62
CA VAL A 12 19.62 -2.74 -1.99
C VAL A 12 19.65 -2.98 -0.48
N LEU A 13 18.51 -2.79 0.20
CA LEU A 13 18.39 -3.01 1.65
C LEU A 13 18.84 -4.43 2.06
N ARG A 14 18.48 -5.44 1.27
CA ARG A 14 18.88 -6.83 1.52
C ARG A 14 20.39 -7.03 1.37
N VAL A 15 20.96 -6.54 0.27
CA VAL A 15 22.41 -6.67 0.01
C VAL A 15 23.20 -6.04 1.14
N VAL A 16 22.88 -4.79 1.49
CA VAL A 16 23.63 -4.05 2.51
C VAL A 16 23.41 -4.63 3.92
N SER A 17 22.19 -5.05 4.26
CA SER A 17 21.95 -5.74 5.54
C SER A 17 22.80 -7.00 5.68
N ARG A 18 22.97 -7.78 4.61
CA ARG A 18 23.85 -8.97 4.60
C ARG A 18 25.32 -8.61 4.64
N LEU A 19 25.72 -7.57 3.91
CA LEU A 19 27.09 -7.07 3.92
C LEU A 19 27.54 -6.68 5.33
N LEU A 20 26.68 -5.98 6.06
CA LEU A 20 26.95 -5.50 7.42
C LEU A 20 26.53 -6.49 8.52
N ALA A 21 25.97 -7.65 8.18
CA ALA A 21 25.36 -8.61 9.10
C ALA A 21 24.34 -7.93 10.06
N SER A 22 23.56 -6.96 9.56
CA SER A 22 22.63 -6.20 10.39
C SER A 22 21.39 -7.03 10.74
N ASP A 23 21.13 -7.22 12.03
CA ASP A 23 19.95 -7.88 12.61
C ASP A 23 18.79 -6.91 12.86
N GLU A 24 18.94 -5.66 12.48
CA GLU A 24 17.91 -4.64 12.62
C GLU A 24 16.79 -4.84 11.58
N ASP A 25 15.56 -4.52 12.00
CA ASP A 25 14.39 -4.62 11.13
C ASP A 25 14.43 -3.58 10.00
N ILE A 26 14.67 -4.01 8.77
CA ILE A 26 14.76 -3.14 7.59
C ILE A 26 13.45 -2.42 7.23
N MET A 27 12.33 -2.78 7.88
CA MET A 27 11.06 -2.07 7.68
C MET A 27 11.00 -0.74 8.44
N LYS A 28 11.89 -0.53 9.41
CA LYS A 28 11.97 0.73 10.17
C LYS A 28 12.66 1.81 9.33
N ALA A 29 12.08 3.01 9.30
CA ALA A 29 12.68 4.16 8.60
C ALA A 29 14.08 4.49 9.13
N SER A 30 14.30 4.44 10.46
CA SER A 30 15.60 4.67 11.07
C SER A 30 16.70 3.70 10.60
N VAL A 31 16.35 2.45 10.31
CA VAL A 31 17.29 1.45 9.79
C VAL A 31 17.61 1.73 8.33
N ARG A 32 16.64 2.14 7.53
CA ARG A 32 16.87 2.58 6.15
C ARG A 32 17.84 3.74 6.08
N THR A 33 17.61 4.78 6.89
CA THR A 33 18.54 5.93 6.98
C THR A 33 19.94 5.50 7.42
N LYS A 34 20.08 4.56 8.36
CA LYS A 34 21.40 4.01 8.72
C LYS A 34 22.08 3.32 7.54
N ILE A 35 21.34 2.55 6.76
CA ILE A 35 21.85 1.86 5.57
C ILE A 35 22.26 2.87 4.50
N GLU A 36 21.44 3.90 4.26
CA GLU A 36 21.74 4.99 3.33
C GLU A 36 23.03 5.69 3.73
N ASN A 37 23.18 6.09 4.99
CA ASN A 37 24.39 6.72 5.52
C ASN A 37 25.62 5.82 5.45
N ALA A 38 25.46 4.50 5.53
CA ALA A 38 26.57 3.56 5.41
C ALA A 38 27.06 3.39 3.97
N ILE A 39 26.17 3.56 2.98
CA ILE A 39 26.51 3.43 1.56
C ILE A 39 27.04 4.75 1.00
N GLU A 40 26.50 5.89 1.43
CA GLU A 40 26.81 7.21 0.87
C GLU A 40 28.32 7.47 0.70
N PRO A 41 29.20 7.17 1.68
CA PRO A 41 30.64 7.42 1.55
C PRO A 41 31.36 6.55 0.52
N VAL A 42 30.76 5.46 0.07
CA VAL A 42 31.35 4.50 -0.88
C VAL A 42 30.77 4.60 -2.29
N ILE A 43 29.80 5.47 -2.50
CA ILE A 43 29.24 5.75 -3.84
C ILE A 43 30.26 6.58 -4.62
N PRO A 44 30.73 6.10 -5.79
CA PRO A 44 31.63 6.90 -6.64
C PRO A 44 30.89 8.13 -7.20
N GLU A 45 31.50 9.31 -7.13
CA GLU A 45 30.88 10.55 -7.61
C GLU A 45 30.57 10.52 -9.10
N ASP A 46 31.44 9.91 -9.89
CA ASP A 46 31.38 9.83 -11.37
C ASP A 46 30.59 8.60 -11.89
N ALA A 47 30.24 7.64 -11.01
CA ALA A 47 29.57 6.40 -11.38
C ALA A 47 28.43 6.00 -10.43
N ALA A 48 27.77 6.98 -9.80
CA ALA A 48 26.72 6.72 -8.81
C ALA A 48 25.53 5.93 -9.38
N SER A 49 25.18 6.19 -10.65
CA SER A 49 24.11 5.46 -11.35
C SER A 49 24.46 3.98 -11.51
N ASP A 50 25.67 3.68 -11.99
CA ASP A 50 26.14 2.32 -12.25
C ASP A 50 26.30 1.55 -10.92
N PHE A 51 26.77 2.22 -9.89
CA PHE A 51 26.88 1.65 -8.53
C PHE A 51 25.51 1.23 -8.00
N ASN A 52 24.51 2.11 -8.08
CA ASN A 52 23.17 1.81 -7.63
C ASN A 52 22.54 0.68 -8.46
N GLN A 53 22.68 0.72 -9.77
CA GLN A 53 22.19 -0.32 -10.67
C GLN A 53 22.85 -1.66 -10.35
N GLY A 54 24.16 -1.68 -10.12
CA GLY A 54 24.90 -2.89 -9.75
C GLY A 54 24.42 -3.50 -8.43
N LEU A 55 24.10 -2.68 -7.40
CA LEU A 55 23.52 -3.17 -6.15
C LEU A 55 22.12 -3.76 -6.34
N ILE A 56 21.30 -3.14 -7.17
CA ILE A 56 19.94 -3.61 -7.51
C ILE A 56 20.04 -4.97 -8.20
N GLU A 57 20.87 -5.10 -9.23
CA GLU A 57 21.08 -6.34 -9.98
C GLU A 57 21.68 -7.43 -9.11
N LEU A 58 22.69 -7.11 -8.31
CA LEU A 58 23.27 -8.05 -7.36
C LEU A 58 22.20 -8.63 -6.42
N GLY A 59 21.31 -7.76 -5.94
CA GLY A 59 20.17 -8.18 -5.14
C GLY A 59 19.20 -9.07 -5.89
N ALA A 60 18.93 -8.77 -7.16
CA ALA A 60 17.95 -9.50 -7.96
C ALA A 60 18.42 -10.91 -8.36
N ILE A 61 19.70 -11.07 -8.76
CA ILE A 61 20.19 -12.28 -9.43
C ILE A 61 21.19 -13.12 -8.62
N VAL A 62 21.91 -12.52 -7.69
CA VAL A 62 22.95 -13.19 -6.87
C VAL A 62 22.53 -13.28 -5.41
N CYS A 63 22.33 -12.13 -4.77
CA CYS A 63 21.93 -12.02 -3.36
C CYS A 63 20.41 -12.11 -3.22
N VAL A 64 19.81 -13.18 -3.72
CA VAL A 64 18.36 -13.35 -3.91
C VAL A 64 17.56 -13.34 -2.59
N PRO A 65 16.25 -12.94 -2.64
CA PRO A 65 15.39 -12.88 -1.45
C PRO A 65 14.88 -14.24 -0.99
N ASN A 66 14.73 -15.17 -1.91
CA ASN A 66 14.14 -16.49 -1.66
C ASN A 66 15.13 -17.59 -2.09
N GLY A 67 15.31 -18.61 -1.26
CA GLY A 67 16.29 -19.66 -1.47
C GLY A 67 17.70 -19.26 -1.05
N GLU A 68 18.70 -20.06 -1.46
CA GLU A 68 20.10 -19.81 -1.12
C GLU A 68 20.67 -18.67 -1.95
N ALA A 69 21.30 -17.71 -1.26
CA ALA A 69 22.09 -16.67 -1.92
C ALA A 69 23.31 -17.31 -2.61
N LYS A 70 23.56 -16.92 -3.86
CA LYS A 70 24.65 -17.47 -4.68
C LYS A 70 26.01 -16.86 -4.29
N CYS A 71 26.42 -17.07 -3.04
CA CYS A 71 27.62 -16.44 -2.47
C CYS A 71 28.90 -16.81 -3.19
N GLU A 72 28.96 -17.97 -3.83
CA GLU A 72 30.13 -18.48 -4.55
C GLU A 72 30.54 -17.62 -5.76
N ILE A 73 29.53 -16.98 -6.39
CA ILE A 73 29.75 -16.07 -7.54
C ILE A 73 29.59 -14.59 -7.17
N CYS A 74 29.39 -14.30 -5.87
CA CYS A 74 29.14 -12.93 -5.42
C CYS A 74 30.47 -12.14 -5.39
N PRO A 75 30.56 -10.99 -6.10
CA PRO A 75 31.76 -10.16 -6.10
C PRO A 75 32.07 -9.56 -4.71
N LEU A 76 31.08 -9.49 -3.82
CA LEU A 76 31.22 -8.94 -2.48
C LEU A 76 31.48 -10.03 -1.41
N THR A 77 31.71 -11.29 -1.81
CA THR A 77 31.84 -12.41 -0.85
C THR A 77 32.97 -12.22 0.11
N GLY A 78 34.11 -11.61 -0.34
CA GLY A 78 35.29 -11.37 0.47
C GLY A 78 35.12 -10.35 1.61
N ILE A 79 34.11 -9.49 1.52
CA ILE A 79 33.82 -8.44 2.51
C ILE A 79 32.46 -8.62 3.19
N CYS A 80 31.74 -9.72 2.88
CA CYS A 80 30.39 -9.94 3.37
C CYS A 80 30.39 -10.58 4.76
N GLU A 81 30.02 -9.82 5.79
CA GLU A 81 29.97 -10.31 7.17
C GLU A 81 28.94 -11.42 7.37
N ALA A 82 27.75 -11.33 6.72
CA ALA A 82 26.75 -12.39 6.83
C ALA A 82 27.26 -13.73 6.27
N LYS A 83 28.03 -13.71 5.15
CA LYS A 83 28.65 -14.92 4.60
C LYS A 83 29.72 -15.45 5.55
N ARG A 84 30.54 -14.56 6.11
CA ARG A 84 31.59 -14.95 7.09
C ARG A 84 31.01 -15.62 8.33
N LEU A 85 29.82 -15.14 8.78
CA LEU A 85 29.10 -15.68 9.95
C LEU A 85 28.16 -16.84 9.63
N GLY A 86 27.92 -17.15 8.36
CA GLY A 86 26.98 -18.20 7.94
C GLY A 86 25.49 -17.86 8.09
N ILE A 87 25.16 -16.57 8.29
CA ILE A 87 23.78 -16.09 8.58
C ILE A 87 23.10 -15.39 7.40
N GLN A 88 23.64 -15.49 6.19
CA GLN A 88 23.12 -14.79 5.01
C GLN A 88 21.67 -15.13 4.70
N ASN A 89 21.19 -16.32 5.07
CA ASN A 89 19.81 -16.75 4.83
C ASN A 89 18.83 -16.28 5.92
N GLU A 90 19.35 -15.84 7.06
CA GLU A 90 18.56 -15.25 8.15
C GLU A 90 18.29 -13.74 7.95
N LEU A 91 19.07 -13.13 7.05
CA LEU A 91 19.03 -11.69 6.77
C LEU A 91 18.41 -11.41 5.39
N PRO A 92 17.73 -10.28 5.23
CA PRO A 92 17.46 -9.22 6.20
C PRO A 92 16.36 -9.59 7.18
N VAL A 93 16.42 -9.07 8.40
CA VAL A 93 15.35 -9.22 9.37
C VAL A 93 14.15 -8.37 8.95
N LYS A 94 12.99 -9.01 8.80
CA LYS A 94 11.70 -8.36 8.56
C LYS A 94 10.74 -8.83 9.66
N LYS A 95 10.48 -7.97 10.62
CA LYS A 95 9.42 -8.27 11.59
C LYS A 95 8.08 -8.27 10.87
N LYS A 96 7.23 -9.25 11.21
CA LYS A 96 5.86 -9.30 10.65
C LYS A 96 5.18 -7.96 10.90
N ALA A 97 4.69 -7.34 9.84
CA ALA A 97 3.85 -6.16 9.97
C ALA A 97 2.68 -6.47 10.91
N LYS A 98 2.29 -5.51 11.74
CA LYS A 98 1.05 -5.63 12.53
C LYS A 98 -0.08 -6.00 11.59
N ALA A 99 -0.99 -6.87 12.06
CA ALA A 99 -2.19 -7.18 11.30
C ALA A 99 -2.91 -5.88 10.90
N ARG A 100 -3.35 -5.79 9.64
CA ARG A 100 -4.11 -4.64 9.17
C ARG A 100 -5.42 -4.55 9.94
N ARG A 101 -5.83 -3.33 10.26
CA ARG A 101 -7.16 -3.10 10.79
C ARG A 101 -8.17 -3.32 9.66
N ILE A 102 -9.11 -4.23 9.87
CA ILE A 102 -10.21 -4.47 8.94
C ILE A 102 -11.30 -3.45 9.24
N GLU A 103 -11.72 -2.72 8.21
CA GLU A 103 -12.87 -1.81 8.26
C GLU A 103 -13.92 -2.28 7.27
N GLU A 104 -15.10 -2.54 7.80
CA GLU A 104 -16.27 -2.81 6.95
C GLU A 104 -16.88 -1.48 6.49
N ARG A 105 -17.17 -1.39 5.21
CA ARG A 105 -17.75 -0.22 4.55
C ARG A 105 -18.93 -0.61 3.68
N THR A 106 -19.97 0.19 3.71
CA THR A 106 -21.08 0.09 2.75
C THR A 106 -20.98 1.24 1.77
N VAL A 107 -20.74 0.92 0.50
CA VAL A 107 -20.60 1.89 -0.59
C VAL A 107 -21.95 2.03 -1.29
N LEU A 108 -22.40 3.27 -1.50
CA LEU A 108 -23.68 3.61 -2.09
C LEU A 108 -23.45 4.30 -3.43
N ILE A 109 -23.96 3.70 -4.50
CA ILE A 109 -23.93 4.27 -5.86
C ILE A 109 -25.33 4.77 -6.14
N PHE A 110 -25.59 6.03 -5.76
CA PHE A 110 -26.85 6.70 -6.09
C PHE A 110 -26.85 7.06 -7.57
N LYS A 111 -27.92 6.70 -8.27
CA LYS A 111 -28.08 6.92 -9.71
C LYS A 111 -29.41 7.57 -10.02
N ASP A 112 -29.34 8.56 -10.91
CA ASP A 112 -30.46 9.20 -11.57
C ASP A 112 -30.16 9.24 -13.07
N GLY A 113 -30.78 8.37 -13.85
CA GLY A 113 -30.44 8.19 -15.26
C GLY A 113 -28.93 7.87 -15.47
N ASP A 114 -28.26 8.76 -16.18
CA ASP A 114 -26.81 8.65 -16.46
C ASP A 114 -25.92 9.36 -15.41
N HIS A 115 -26.54 10.01 -14.41
CA HIS A 115 -25.81 10.69 -13.35
C HIS A 115 -25.57 9.80 -12.15
N VAL A 116 -24.45 10.03 -11.47
CA VAL A 116 -24.09 9.35 -10.22
C VAL A 116 -23.65 10.37 -9.19
N ALA A 117 -24.06 10.18 -7.94
CA ALA A 117 -23.61 11.04 -6.86
C ALA A 117 -22.20 10.65 -6.40
N ILE A 118 -21.34 11.65 -6.27
CA ILE A 118 -20.01 11.54 -5.64
C ILE A 118 -19.87 12.62 -4.57
N ARG A 119 -18.99 12.41 -3.62
CA ARG A 119 -18.65 13.42 -2.62
C ARG A 119 -17.14 13.58 -2.51
N LYS A 120 -16.69 14.76 -2.10
CA LYS A 120 -15.27 15.01 -1.81
C LYS A 120 -14.94 14.54 -0.41
N ARG A 121 -13.84 13.80 -0.28
CA ARG A 121 -13.30 13.40 1.03
C ARG A 121 -12.72 14.60 1.77
N PRO A 122 -12.69 14.55 3.12
CA PRO A 122 -12.00 15.56 3.92
C PRO A 122 -10.55 15.76 3.48
N ASP A 123 -10.01 16.94 3.70
CA ASP A 123 -8.63 17.30 3.35
C ASP A 123 -7.56 16.60 4.24
N LYS A 124 -7.99 15.76 5.18
CA LYS A 124 -7.11 14.98 6.06
C LYS A 124 -7.55 13.52 6.13
N GLY A 125 -6.59 12.62 6.30
CA GLY A 125 -6.84 11.19 6.42
C GLY A 125 -6.57 10.41 5.14
N LEU A 126 -7.10 9.20 5.07
CA LEU A 126 -6.89 8.29 3.95
C LEU A 126 -7.56 8.82 2.67
N LEU A 127 -6.81 8.90 1.56
CA LEU A 127 -7.27 9.44 0.28
C LEU A 127 -7.85 10.87 0.40
N ALA A 128 -7.22 11.73 1.19
CA ALA A 128 -7.66 13.09 1.46
C ALA A 128 -7.87 13.90 0.16
N GLY A 129 -8.97 14.65 0.10
CA GLY A 129 -9.33 15.53 -1.02
C GLY A 129 -9.75 14.82 -2.31
N MET A 130 -9.73 13.49 -2.37
CA MET A 130 -10.21 12.72 -3.53
C MET A 130 -11.73 12.62 -3.53
N TYR A 131 -12.31 12.39 -4.70
CA TYR A 131 -13.73 12.08 -4.83
C TYR A 131 -13.97 10.59 -4.57
N GLU A 132 -15.11 10.30 -3.94
CA GLU A 132 -15.56 8.95 -3.65
C GLU A 132 -17.07 8.80 -3.83
N PHE A 133 -17.54 7.57 -4.02
CA PHE A 133 -18.95 7.28 -3.82
C PHE A 133 -19.30 7.44 -2.34
N PRO A 134 -20.49 7.97 -1.99
CA PRO A 134 -20.97 7.97 -0.61
C PRO A 134 -20.81 6.61 0.04
N ASN A 135 -20.29 6.60 1.25
CA ASN A 135 -20.09 5.35 1.97
C ASN A 135 -20.31 5.55 3.48
N LEU A 136 -20.68 4.47 4.13
CA LEU A 136 -20.99 4.40 5.55
C LEU A 136 -20.11 3.34 6.22
N ASP A 137 -19.83 3.54 7.49
CA ASP A 137 -19.15 2.55 8.31
C ASP A 137 -20.06 1.33 8.54
N GLY A 138 -19.45 0.15 8.52
CA GLY A 138 -20.14 -1.11 8.75
C GLY A 138 -20.75 -1.72 7.50
N LYS A 139 -21.41 -2.85 7.71
CA LYS A 139 -22.07 -3.64 6.67
C LYS A 139 -23.57 -3.53 6.82
N LEU A 140 -24.16 -2.62 6.05
CA LEU A 140 -25.59 -2.38 6.07
C LEU A 140 -26.34 -3.41 5.23
N THR A 141 -27.56 -3.68 5.66
CA THR A 141 -28.58 -4.43 4.90
C THR A 141 -29.25 -3.54 3.86
N MET A 142 -30.01 -4.12 2.95
CA MET A 142 -30.77 -3.39 1.94
C MET A 142 -31.83 -2.46 2.58
N ASP A 143 -32.45 -2.89 3.66
CA ASP A 143 -33.47 -2.10 4.37
C ASP A 143 -32.84 -0.88 5.05
N GLU A 144 -31.66 -1.06 5.68
CA GLU A 144 -30.91 0.04 6.29
C GLU A 144 -30.40 1.04 5.23
N VAL A 145 -29.97 0.57 4.06
CA VAL A 145 -29.60 1.44 2.93
C VAL A 145 -30.81 2.23 2.44
N THR A 146 -31.98 1.59 2.34
CA THR A 146 -33.21 2.24 1.94
C THR A 146 -33.63 3.31 2.95
N ALA A 147 -33.56 2.98 4.25
CA ALA A 147 -33.87 3.92 5.34
C ALA A 147 -32.90 5.11 5.35
N TYR A 148 -31.60 4.85 5.19
CA TYR A 148 -30.59 5.90 5.10
C TYR A 148 -30.83 6.82 3.91
N SER A 149 -31.09 6.27 2.72
CA SER A 149 -31.38 7.07 1.51
C SER A 149 -32.53 8.04 1.75
N LYS A 150 -33.61 7.57 2.37
CA LYS A 150 -34.76 8.44 2.74
C LYS A 150 -34.38 9.51 3.77
N SER A 151 -33.52 9.19 4.74
CA SER A 151 -33.11 10.12 5.78
C SER A 151 -32.30 11.31 5.24
N ILE A 152 -31.56 11.12 4.17
CA ILE A 152 -30.81 12.18 3.47
C ILE A 152 -31.64 12.92 2.41
N GLY A 153 -32.93 12.59 2.28
CA GLY A 153 -33.87 13.27 1.41
C GLY A 153 -34.04 12.65 0.02
N LEU A 154 -33.40 11.53 -0.26
CA LEU A 154 -33.53 10.82 -1.53
C LEU A 154 -34.75 9.89 -1.52
N ALA A 155 -35.42 9.73 -2.68
CA ALA A 155 -36.51 8.80 -2.90
C ALA A 155 -36.01 7.56 -3.65
N PRO A 156 -35.61 6.47 -2.95
CA PRO A 156 -35.11 5.27 -3.62
C PRO A 156 -36.25 4.53 -4.33
N ILE A 157 -36.10 4.36 -5.65
CA ILE A 157 -37.00 3.59 -6.51
C ILE A 157 -36.61 2.12 -6.49
N ARG A 158 -35.32 1.85 -6.55
CA ARG A 158 -34.78 0.49 -6.59
C ARG A 158 -33.43 0.43 -5.87
N VAL A 159 -33.26 -0.59 -5.03
CA VAL A 159 -31.99 -0.89 -4.37
C VAL A 159 -31.52 -2.27 -4.84
N LYS A 160 -30.29 -2.37 -5.32
CA LYS A 160 -29.68 -3.62 -5.79
C LYS A 160 -28.32 -3.81 -5.14
N LYS A 161 -28.14 -4.95 -4.49
CA LYS A 161 -26.81 -5.32 -3.96
C LYS A 161 -25.86 -5.68 -5.09
N LEU A 162 -24.67 -5.13 -5.06
CA LEU A 162 -23.59 -5.41 -5.98
C LEU A 162 -22.61 -6.44 -5.38
N ARG A 163 -21.59 -6.81 -6.16
CA ARG A 163 -20.52 -7.68 -5.66
C ARG A 163 -19.73 -6.99 -4.57
N ASN A 164 -19.38 -7.74 -3.52
CA ASN A 164 -18.48 -7.26 -2.51
C ASN A 164 -17.10 -6.98 -3.13
N ALA A 165 -16.44 -5.95 -2.63
CA ALA A 165 -15.10 -5.58 -3.03
C ALA A 165 -14.19 -5.49 -1.79
N LYS A 166 -12.89 -5.56 -2.04
CA LYS A 166 -11.87 -5.44 -1.01
C LYS A 166 -10.77 -4.53 -1.52
N HIS A 167 -10.30 -3.63 -0.66
CA HIS A 167 -9.14 -2.81 -0.96
C HIS A 167 -8.15 -2.84 0.21
N ILE A 168 -6.86 -2.98 -0.11
CA ILE A 168 -5.80 -3.15 0.87
C ILE A 168 -4.89 -1.93 0.82
N PHE A 169 -4.85 -1.19 1.93
CA PHE A 169 -3.87 -0.13 2.18
C PHE A 169 -2.72 -0.67 3.04
N SER A 170 -1.71 0.14 3.30
CA SER A 170 -0.55 -0.26 4.10
C SER A 170 -0.92 -0.75 5.51
N HIS A 171 -1.89 -0.12 6.17
CA HIS A 171 -2.26 -0.38 7.58
C HIS A 171 -3.76 -0.68 7.80
N ILE A 172 -4.58 -0.53 6.76
CA ILE A 172 -6.04 -0.74 6.79
C ILE A 172 -6.42 -1.63 5.60
N GLU A 173 -7.44 -2.45 5.80
CA GLU A 173 -8.06 -3.27 4.78
C GLU A 173 -9.57 -2.97 4.79
N TRP A 174 -10.10 -2.46 3.68
CA TRP A 174 -11.53 -2.21 3.53
C TRP A 174 -12.21 -3.43 2.94
N HIS A 175 -13.23 -3.92 3.64
CA HIS A 175 -14.19 -4.88 3.14
C HIS A 175 -15.48 -4.14 2.79
N MET A 176 -15.77 -4.05 1.50
CA MET A 176 -16.84 -3.20 0.99
C MET A 176 -18.02 -4.03 0.52
N THR A 177 -19.19 -3.73 1.07
CA THR A 177 -20.48 -4.14 0.51
C THR A 177 -21.02 -2.95 -0.29
N ALA A 178 -21.43 -3.16 -1.54
CA ALA A 178 -21.88 -2.08 -2.38
C ALA A 178 -23.34 -2.26 -2.78
N TYR A 179 -24.05 -1.14 -2.89
CA TYR A 179 -25.42 -1.08 -3.38
C TYR A 179 -25.57 -0.02 -4.47
N GLU A 180 -26.23 -0.38 -5.56
CA GLU A 180 -26.77 0.54 -6.53
C GLU A 180 -28.14 0.97 -6.05
N VAL A 181 -28.35 2.27 -5.93
CA VAL A 181 -29.59 2.87 -5.47
C VAL A 181 -30.10 3.81 -6.56
N ILE A 182 -31.12 3.37 -7.29
CA ILE A 182 -31.78 4.22 -8.28
C ILE A 182 -32.74 5.13 -7.53
N VAL A 183 -32.62 6.43 -7.74
CA VAL A 183 -33.43 7.47 -7.13
C VAL A 183 -34.17 8.28 -8.19
N ASP A 184 -35.22 9.02 -7.80
CA ASP A 184 -36.04 9.81 -8.71
C ASP A 184 -35.29 11.08 -9.18
N GLU A 185 -34.74 11.84 -8.25
CA GLU A 185 -33.96 13.05 -8.54
C GLU A 185 -32.79 13.19 -7.57
N LEU A 186 -31.57 13.37 -8.09
CA LEU A 186 -30.35 13.61 -7.27
C LEU A 186 -30.22 15.07 -6.83
N GLU A 187 -30.59 16.03 -7.69
CA GLU A 187 -30.25 17.46 -7.52
C GLU A 187 -31.10 18.23 -6.52
N LYS A 188 -32.35 17.83 -6.29
CA LYS A 188 -33.30 18.69 -5.56
C LYS A 188 -33.41 18.45 -4.05
N ASN A 189 -33.01 17.31 -3.54
CA ASN A 189 -33.38 16.92 -2.18
C ASN A 189 -32.24 16.39 -1.31
N CYS A 190 -31.01 16.31 -1.82
CA CYS A 190 -29.91 15.73 -1.03
C CYS A 190 -29.39 16.70 0.01
N LYS A 191 -29.44 16.30 1.29
CA LYS A 191 -28.91 17.06 2.44
C LYS A 191 -27.41 16.95 2.64
N GLU A 192 -26.76 16.05 1.89
CA GLU A 192 -25.30 15.90 1.89
C GLU A 192 -24.69 16.66 0.70
N GLU A 193 -23.48 17.20 0.88
CA GLU A 193 -22.69 17.80 -0.23
C GLU A 193 -22.28 16.71 -1.22
N MET A 194 -23.20 16.32 -2.08
CA MET A 194 -22.97 15.43 -3.22
C MET A 194 -22.99 16.24 -4.51
N ILE A 195 -22.10 15.89 -5.42
CA ILE A 195 -21.97 16.48 -6.75
C ILE A 195 -22.44 15.49 -7.79
#